data_cc62db290da1e0a6c2a0b61a9d9e4d5f
#
_entry.id   cc62db290da1e0a6c2a0b61a9d9e4d5f
#
_cell.length_a   1.000
_cell.length_b   1.000
_cell.length_c   1.000
_cell.angle_alpha   90.00
_cell.angle_beta   90.00
_cell.angle_gamma   90.00
#
_symmetry.space_group_name_H-M   'P 1'
#
loop_
_entity.id
_entity.type
_entity.pdbx_description
1 polymer ?
#
loop_
_entity_poly.entity_id
_entity_poly.type
_entity_poly.pdbx_seq_one_letter_code
_entity_poly.pdbx_strand_id
1 'polypeptide(L)'
;MKSRLLWWYQKLRVIKYRLLSDCERVYGKPVLRQPVHFVGQGEIRFNGKVNLGVYPSPFFFNGYIYIEARTPDAVIEFGDGVFVNNSCFLISDGPGISIGKGSMLGVNCEIIDSDFHDTNPQRRLNGVPRSGKVVIGENVLIGSNVKILKGVRIGKDSIIANGTVVTKSVPENMLAFGNPAKCGPRFSPQDWKQRVPAAEPQP
;
A
#
# COMPACT_ATOMS: atom_id res chain seq x y z
N MET A 1 33.37 -0.71 3.94
CA MET A 1 33.28 0.76 4.08
C MET A 1 32.07 1.34 3.34
N LYS A 2 31.85 1.07 2.03
CA LYS A 2 30.71 1.58 1.25
C LYS A 2 29.33 1.26 1.86
N SER A 3 29.09 0.05 2.36
CA SER A 3 27.80 -0.36 2.95
C SER A 3 27.43 0.45 4.21
N ARG A 4 28.40 0.74 5.09
CA ARG A 4 28.15 1.55 6.29
C ARG A 4 27.74 2.98 5.94
N LEU A 5 28.38 3.59 4.93
CA LEU A 5 28.06 4.94 4.45
C LEU A 5 26.63 5.02 3.88
N LEU A 6 26.21 4.02 3.08
CA LEU A 6 24.85 3.95 2.52
C LEU A 6 23.80 3.82 3.63
N TRP A 7 24.06 3.04 4.68
CA TRP A 7 23.15 2.94 5.82
C TRP A 7 23.08 4.22 6.64
N TRP A 8 24.19 4.94 6.80
CA TRP A 8 24.17 6.28 7.40
C TRP A 8 23.37 7.29 6.57
N TYR A 9 23.58 7.32 5.26
CA TYR A 9 22.78 8.13 4.35
C TYR A 9 21.29 7.84 4.50
N GLN A 10 20.91 6.56 4.53
CA GLN A 10 19.51 6.18 4.70
C GLN A 10 18.94 6.62 6.05
N LYS A 11 19.70 6.49 7.13
CA LYS A 11 19.29 6.98 8.46
C LYS A 11 19.04 8.50 8.46
N LEU A 12 19.90 9.28 7.84
CA LEU A 12 19.71 10.72 7.73
C LEU A 12 18.44 11.07 6.96
N ARG A 13 18.13 10.34 5.88
CA ARG A 13 16.87 10.49 5.16
C ARG A 13 15.67 10.19 6.03
N VAL A 14 15.69 9.09 6.78
CA VAL A 14 14.60 8.74 7.71
C VAL A 14 14.39 9.84 8.76
N ILE A 15 15.47 10.37 9.35
CA ILE A 15 15.41 11.48 10.31
C ILE A 15 14.79 12.73 9.65
N LYS A 16 15.27 13.10 8.46
CA LYS A 16 14.74 14.25 7.71
C LYS A 16 13.21 14.15 7.54
N TYR A 17 12.70 13.01 7.05
CA TYR A 17 11.27 12.85 6.83
C TYR A 17 10.45 12.78 8.13
N ARG A 18 11.04 12.28 9.21
CA ARG A 18 10.42 12.36 10.54
C ARG A 18 10.25 13.81 11.01
N LEU A 19 11.22 14.70 10.72
CA LEU A 19 11.13 16.12 11.04
C LEU A 19 10.17 16.89 10.14
N LEU A 20 9.95 16.41 8.91
CA LEU A 20 9.00 17.01 7.96
C LEU A 20 7.57 16.51 8.18
N SER A 21 7.38 15.45 8.95
CA SER A 21 6.05 14.90 9.24
C SER A 21 5.30 15.82 10.21
N ASP A 22 4.03 16.07 9.90
CA ASP A 22 3.15 16.96 10.68
C ASP A 22 1.95 16.22 11.32
N CYS A 23 1.74 14.94 11.01
CA CYS A 23 0.71 14.16 11.67
C CYS A 23 1.12 13.84 13.12
N GLU A 24 0.39 14.43 14.10
CA GLU A 24 0.65 14.24 15.53
C GLU A 24 0.07 12.92 16.08
N ARG A 25 -0.96 12.38 15.41
CA ARG A 25 -1.73 11.21 15.87
C ARG A 25 -1.24 9.91 15.24
N VAL A 26 0.06 9.63 15.40
CA VAL A 26 0.69 8.39 14.94
C VAL A 26 0.90 7.44 16.11
N TYR A 27 0.21 6.31 16.11
CA TYR A 27 0.22 5.32 17.19
C TYR A 27 0.95 4.05 16.78
N GLY A 28 1.74 3.49 17.69
CA GLY A 28 2.57 2.31 17.46
C GLY A 28 4.00 2.66 17.06
N LYS A 29 4.81 1.61 16.80
CA LYS A 29 6.26 1.76 16.50
C LYS A 29 6.62 0.94 15.27
N PRO A 30 6.33 1.40 14.05
CA PRO A 30 6.71 0.70 12.84
C PRO A 30 8.24 0.68 12.64
N VAL A 31 8.73 -0.32 11.95
CA VAL A 31 10.14 -0.42 11.54
C VAL A 31 10.35 0.40 10.26
N LEU A 32 10.97 1.56 10.38
CA LEU A 32 11.24 2.46 9.26
C LEU A 32 12.59 2.10 8.59
N ARG A 33 12.54 1.38 7.49
CA ARG A 33 13.72 1.08 6.66
C ARG A 33 13.88 2.06 5.51
N GLN A 34 12.76 2.60 5.01
CA GLN A 34 12.71 3.72 4.07
C GLN A 34 12.19 4.97 4.80
N PRO A 35 12.49 6.20 4.34
CA PRO A 35 11.83 7.40 4.84
C PRO A 35 10.32 7.29 4.70
N VAL A 36 9.60 7.75 5.72
CA VAL A 36 8.14 7.83 5.71
C VAL A 36 7.72 9.25 6.07
N HIS A 37 6.84 9.81 5.26
CA HIS A 37 6.23 11.11 5.50
C HIS A 37 4.82 10.89 6.03
N PHE A 38 4.62 11.18 7.32
CA PHE A 38 3.32 11.12 7.98
C PHE A 38 2.67 12.48 7.96
N VAL A 39 1.50 12.60 7.34
CA VAL A 39 0.84 13.88 7.08
C VAL A 39 -0.62 13.85 7.50
N GLY A 40 -1.15 15.01 7.90
CA GLY A 40 -2.57 15.25 8.12
C GLY A 40 -3.02 15.30 9.58
N GLN A 41 -4.31 15.53 9.77
CA GLN A 41 -4.95 15.76 11.05
C GLN A 41 -5.60 14.51 11.66
N GLY A 42 -5.70 13.44 10.88
CA GLY A 42 -6.34 12.18 11.27
C GLY A 42 -5.41 11.26 12.06
N GLU A 43 -5.72 9.98 12.05
CA GLU A 43 -4.99 8.98 12.82
C GLU A 43 -4.28 7.98 11.93
N ILE A 44 -3.03 7.63 12.30
CA ILE A 44 -2.27 6.55 11.68
C ILE A 44 -1.93 5.54 12.79
N ARG A 45 -2.43 4.30 12.66
CA ARG A 45 -2.30 3.26 13.68
C ARG A 45 -1.50 2.07 13.17
N PHE A 46 -0.47 1.68 13.91
CA PHE A 46 0.33 0.48 13.65
C PHE A 46 0.10 -0.56 14.77
N ASN A 47 -0.67 -1.59 14.46
CA ASN A 47 -1.00 -2.66 15.41
C ASN A 47 0.01 -3.80 15.28
N GLY A 48 0.98 -3.84 16.16
CA GLY A 48 2.06 -4.83 16.14
C GLY A 48 3.25 -4.44 15.29
N LYS A 49 3.95 -5.41 14.72
CA LYS A 49 5.18 -5.20 13.95
C LYS A 49 4.88 -4.91 12.49
N VAL A 50 4.95 -3.64 12.10
CA VAL A 50 4.77 -3.20 10.70
C VAL A 50 6.12 -2.77 10.12
N ASN A 51 6.43 -3.24 8.90
CA ASN A 51 7.68 -2.93 8.21
C ASN A 51 7.42 -1.96 7.05
N LEU A 52 8.05 -0.79 7.09
CA LEU A 52 7.94 0.26 6.07
C LEU A 52 9.28 0.41 5.35
N GLY A 53 9.31 -0.03 4.10
CA GLY A 53 10.50 -0.13 3.25
C GLY A 53 11.14 -1.52 3.26
N VAL A 54 11.68 -1.92 2.10
CA VAL A 54 12.35 -3.21 1.87
C VAL A 54 13.68 -2.99 1.16
N TYR A 55 14.73 -3.67 1.65
CA TYR A 55 16.06 -3.71 1.03
C TYR A 55 16.52 -5.16 0.85
N PRO A 56 17.07 -5.52 -0.33
CA PRO A 56 17.18 -4.70 -1.55
C PRO A 56 15.85 -4.66 -2.32
N SER A 57 15.43 -3.47 -2.75
CA SER A 57 14.25 -3.27 -3.60
C SER A 57 14.34 -1.90 -4.31
N PRO A 58 13.68 -1.70 -5.47
CA PRO A 58 13.68 -0.42 -6.17
C PRO A 58 13.29 0.76 -5.27
N PHE A 59 13.77 1.94 -5.58
CA PHE A 59 13.52 3.20 -4.88
C PHE A 59 13.97 3.28 -3.42
N PHE A 60 14.67 2.28 -2.89
CA PHE A 60 15.06 2.27 -1.47
C PHE A 60 15.85 3.52 -1.07
N PHE A 61 16.80 3.96 -1.88
CA PHE A 61 17.66 5.10 -1.58
C PHE A 61 17.17 6.45 -2.12
N ASN A 62 16.18 6.51 -2.98
CA ASN A 62 15.71 7.75 -3.63
C ASN A 62 14.22 8.03 -3.40
N GLY A 63 13.40 7.04 -3.05
CA GLY A 63 11.98 7.19 -2.76
C GLY A 63 11.68 7.39 -1.27
N TYR A 64 10.42 7.59 -0.96
CA TYR A 64 9.85 7.61 0.39
C TYR A 64 8.43 7.03 0.35
N ILE A 65 7.93 6.61 1.50
CA ILE A 65 6.53 6.20 1.67
C ILE A 65 5.75 7.41 2.16
N TYR A 66 4.60 7.68 1.55
CA TYR A 66 3.71 8.77 1.92
C TYR A 66 2.45 8.22 2.54
N ILE A 67 2.13 8.64 3.78
CA ILE A 67 0.93 8.21 4.51
C ILE A 67 0.24 9.46 5.02
N GLU A 68 -0.95 9.76 4.48
CA GLU A 68 -1.71 10.94 4.81
C GLU A 68 -3.11 10.57 5.32
N ALA A 69 -3.37 10.86 6.59
CA ALA A 69 -4.70 10.88 7.17
C ALA A 69 -5.18 12.34 7.20
N ARG A 70 -5.78 12.80 6.08
CA ARG A 70 -5.98 14.23 5.77
C ARG A 70 -6.91 14.92 6.74
N THR A 71 -8.11 14.37 6.94
CA THR A 71 -9.13 14.96 7.80
C THR A 71 -9.05 14.42 9.23
N PRO A 72 -9.59 15.15 10.24
CA PRO A 72 -9.56 14.70 11.65
C PRO A 72 -10.17 13.32 11.89
N ASP A 73 -11.15 12.91 11.09
CA ASP A 73 -11.85 11.63 11.19
C ASP A 73 -11.24 10.52 10.34
N ALA A 74 -10.25 10.85 9.49
CA ALA A 74 -9.56 9.87 8.67
C ALA A 74 -8.71 8.94 9.53
N VAL A 75 -8.79 7.64 9.29
CA VAL A 75 -8.00 6.63 9.99
C VAL A 75 -7.31 5.71 9.01
N ILE A 76 -5.98 5.61 9.10
CA ILE A 76 -5.19 4.61 8.35
C ILE A 76 -4.64 3.60 9.36
N GLU A 77 -5.01 2.34 9.20
CA GLU A 77 -4.69 1.29 10.15
C GLU A 77 -3.94 0.12 9.49
N PHE A 78 -2.86 -0.31 10.15
CA PHE A 78 -2.04 -1.44 9.73
C PHE A 78 -2.08 -2.54 10.78
N GLY A 79 -2.43 -3.75 10.37
CA GLY A 79 -2.36 -4.95 11.21
C GLY A 79 -0.93 -5.44 11.45
N ASP A 80 -0.79 -6.36 12.40
CA ASP A 80 0.50 -6.98 12.72
C ASP A 80 1.09 -7.72 11.51
N GLY A 81 2.40 -7.69 11.35
CA GLY A 81 3.10 -8.39 10.28
C GLY A 81 2.95 -7.79 8.88
N VAL A 82 2.34 -6.61 8.75
CA VAL A 82 2.22 -5.94 7.44
C VAL A 82 3.58 -5.46 6.94
N PHE A 83 3.83 -5.67 5.64
CA PHE A 83 4.96 -5.13 4.90
C PHE A 83 4.49 -4.15 3.83
N VAL A 84 5.03 -2.95 3.85
CA VAL A 84 4.85 -1.94 2.79
C VAL A 84 6.20 -1.71 2.12
N ASN A 85 6.30 -2.03 0.83
CA ASN A 85 7.53 -1.82 0.08
C ASN A 85 7.70 -0.33 -0.28
N ASN A 86 8.75 -0.01 -1.02
CA ASN A 86 9.23 1.34 -1.25
C ASN A 86 8.29 2.17 -2.13
N SER A 87 8.27 3.50 -1.90
CA SER A 87 7.53 4.47 -2.72
C SER A 87 6.02 4.24 -2.80
N CYS A 88 5.44 3.59 -1.79
CA CYS A 88 3.99 3.48 -1.68
C CYS A 88 3.40 4.78 -1.12
N PHE A 89 2.15 5.08 -1.51
CA PHE A 89 1.39 6.16 -0.90
C PHE A 89 -0.04 5.73 -0.56
N LEU A 90 -0.45 6.11 0.65
CA LEU A 90 -1.75 5.83 1.22
C LEU A 90 -2.35 7.16 1.65
N ILE A 91 -3.48 7.53 1.05
CA ILE A 91 -4.12 8.81 1.32
C ILE A 91 -5.58 8.56 1.69
N SER A 92 -5.95 8.98 2.88
CA SER A 92 -7.31 8.97 3.37
C SER A 92 -7.82 10.40 3.55
N ASP A 93 -8.84 10.76 2.81
CA ASP A 93 -9.60 12.01 2.89
C ASP A 93 -11.07 11.74 3.24
N GLY A 94 -11.36 10.52 3.69
CA GLY A 94 -12.69 10.01 3.97
C GLY A 94 -12.70 9.02 5.12
N PRO A 95 -13.47 7.92 4.99
CA PRO A 95 -13.74 7.00 6.10
C PRO A 95 -12.58 6.06 6.45
N GLY A 96 -11.45 6.14 5.73
CA GLY A 96 -10.23 5.46 6.15
C GLY A 96 -9.78 4.29 5.28
N ILE A 97 -8.58 3.81 5.62
CA ILE A 97 -7.91 2.67 4.99
C ILE A 97 -7.52 1.68 6.08
N SER A 98 -7.87 0.41 5.93
CA SER A 98 -7.40 -0.64 6.83
C SER A 98 -6.70 -1.76 6.08
N ILE A 99 -5.54 -2.20 6.59
CA ILE A 99 -4.72 -3.26 6.02
C ILE A 99 -4.59 -4.38 7.03
N GLY A 100 -5.13 -5.54 6.71
CA GLY A 100 -5.16 -6.72 7.58
C GLY A 100 -3.79 -7.35 7.81
N LYS A 101 -3.72 -8.10 8.91
CA LYS A 101 -2.52 -8.80 9.38
C LYS A 101 -1.82 -9.59 8.26
N GLY A 102 -0.48 -9.53 8.24
CA GLY A 102 0.36 -10.33 7.36
C GLY A 102 0.30 -9.94 5.88
N SER A 103 -0.44 -8.88 5.52
CA SER A 103 -0.54 -8.44 4.13
C SER A 103 0.73 -7.75 3.66
N MET A 104 1.03 -7.89 2.37
CA MET A 104 2.26 -7.35 1.76
C MET A 104 1.92 -6.49 0.56
N LEU A 105 2.47 -5.28 0.53
CA LEU A 105 2.39 -4.34 -0.58
C LEU A 105 3.71 -4.29 -1.33
N GLY A 106 3.64 -4.47 -2.65
CA GLY A 106 4.76 -4.29 -3.57
C GLY A 106 5.18 -2.82 -3.70
N VAL A 107 6.15 -2.59 -4.56
CA VAL A 107 6.70 -1.25 -4.82
C VAL A 107 5.68 -0.35 -5.52
N ASN A 108 5.68 0.94 -5.15
CA ASN A 108 4.91 1.99 -5.86
C ASN A 108 3.39 1.70 -5.92
N CYS A 109 2.84 1.19 -4.82
CA CYS A 109 1.40 1.01 -4.69
C CYS A 109 0.71 2.30 -4.23
N GLU A 110 -0.49 2.52 -4.72
CA GLU A 110 -1.37 3.64 -4.40
C GLU A 110 -2.67 3.12 -3.80
N ILE A 111 -3.03 3.64 -2.61
CA ILE A 111 -4.29 3.31 -1.95
C ILE A 111 -4.97 4.62 -1.56
N ILE A 112 -6.17 4.85 -2.09
CA ILE A 112 -6.93 6.08 -1.85
C ILE A 112 -8.38 5.76 -1.53
N ASP A 113 -8.96 6.48 -0.57
CA ASP A 113 -10.34 6.30 -0.15
C ASP A 113 -11.29 7.41 -0.63
N SER A 114 -10.80 8.34 -1.46
CA SER A 114 -11.55 9.50 -1.94
C SER A 114 -11.23 9.82 -3.41
N ASP A 115 -12.16 10.53 -4.08
CA ASP A 115 -11.90 11.18 -5.37
C ASP A 115 -11.21 12.54 -5.22
N PHE A 116 -11.06 13.05 -4.00
CA PHE A 116 -10.48 14.35 -3.61
C PHE A 116 -11.20 15.57 -4.19
N HIS A 117 -12.01 15.41 -5.22
CA HIS A 117 -12.76 16.46 -5.87
C HIS A 117 -14.18 15.99 -6.18
N ASP A 118 -15.15 16.93 -6.20
CA ASP A 118 -16.49 16.63 -6.70
C ASP A 118 -16.43 16.28 -8.19
N THR A 119 -17.12 15.22 -8.58
CA THR A 119 -17.19 14.79 -9.98
C THR A 119 -18.04 15.73 -10.84
N ASN A 120 -18.89 16.57 -10.23
CA ASN A 120 -19.65 17.61 -10.93
C ASN A 120 -18.70 18.75 -11.34
N PRO A 121 -18.59 19.07 -12.66
CA PRO A 121 -17.66 20.08 -13.15
C PRO A 121 -17.88 21.49 -12.58
N GLN A 122 -19.13 21.84 -12.23
CA GLN A 122 -19.46 23.14 -11.64
C GLN A 122 -19.06 23.28 -10.16
N ARG A 123 -18.82 22.14 -9.48
CA ARG A 123 -18.49 22.13 -8.05
C ARG A 123 -17.17 21.42 -7.76
N ARG A 124 -16.32 21.20 -8.76
CA ARG A 124 -15.11 20.38 -8.65
C ARG A 124 -14.18 20.81 -7.51
N LEU A 125 -14.04 22.09 -7.25
CA LEU A 125 -13.19 22.63 -6.19
C LEU A 125 -13.90 22.83 -4.85
N ASN A 126 -15.23 23.02 -4.86
CA ASN A 126 -15.99 23.42 -3.68
C ASN A 126 -17.08 22.42 -3.28
N GLY A 127 -17.22 21.33 -4.01
CA GLY A 127 -18.18 20.26 -3.73
C GLY A 127 -17.61 19.19 -2.81
N VAL A 128 -18.43 18.18 -2.51
CA VAL A 128 -18.08 17.06 -1.66
C VAL A 128 -17.57 15.90 -2.52
N PRO A 129 -16.33 15.46 -2.37
CA PRO A 129 -15.80 14.32 -3.10
C PRO A 129 -16.51 13.03 -2.69
N ARG A 130 -16.61 12.08 -3.61
CA ARG A 130 -17.05 10.74 -3.25
C ARG A 130 -15.93 10.04 -2.51
N SER A 131 -16.24 9.45 -1.37
CA SER A 131 -15.31 8.67 -0.57
C SER A 131 -15.91 7.31 -0.21
N GLY A 132 -15.06 6.37 0.20
CA GLY A 132 -15.48 5.06 0.63
C GLY A 132 -14.31 4.30 1.25
N LYS A 133 -14.54 3.70 2.41
CA LYS A 133 -13.50 2.97 3.16
C LYS A 133 -12.86 1.90 2.30
N VAL A 134 -11.52 1.86 2.29
CA VAL A 134 -10.74 0.78 1.70
C VAL A 134 -10.41 -0.24 2.78
N VAL A 135 -10.71 -1.51 2.52
CA VAL A 135 -10.44 -2.60 3.46
C VAL A 135 -9.65 -3.69 2.74
N ILE A 136 -8.41 -3.90 3.15
CA ILE A 136 -7.58 -5.02 2.71
C ILE A 136 -7.61 -6.06 3.81
N GLY A 137 -8.02 -7.28 3.48
CA GLY A 137 -8.10 -8.42 4.40
C GLY A 137 -6.73 -8.88 4.89
N GLU A 138 -6.73 -9.96 5.66
CA GLU A 138 -5.51 -10.59 6.15
C GLU A 138 -4.79 -11.36 5.03
N ASN A 139 -3.46 -11.46 5.11
CA ASN A 139 -2.62 -12.27 4.22
C ASN A 139 -2.84 -11.99 2.73
N VAL A 140 -3.11 -10.73 2.37
CA VAL A 140 -3.26 -10.30 0.98
C VAL A 140 -1.90 -9.96 0.39
N LEU A 141 -1.60 -10.51 -0.79
CA LEU A 141 -0.41 -10.17 -1.55
C LEU A 141 -0.77 -9.15 -2.64
N ILE A 142 -0.23 -7.95 -2.52
CA ILE A 142 -0.42 -6.87 -3.50
C ILE A 142 0.90 -6.70 -4.27
N GLY A 143 0.85 -6.90 -5.57
CA GLY A 143 1.99 -6.70 -6.46
C GLY A 143 2.43 -5.24 -6.58
N SER A 144 3.46 -4.98 -7.35
CA SER A 144 3.98 -3.63 -7.59
C SER A 144 3.10 -2.83 -8.54
N ASN A 145 3.11 -1.48 -8.40
CA ASN A 145 2.36 -0.54 -9.24
C ASN A 145 0.83 -0.77 -9.22
N VAL A 146 0.31 -1.29 -8.13
CA VAL A 146 -1.12 -1.52 -7.93
C VAL A 146 -1.78 -0.24 -7.43
N LYS A 147 -2.97 0.06 -7.97
CA LYS A 147 -3.84 1.14 -7.48
C LYS A 147 -5.11 0.56 -6.89
N ILE A 148 -5.45 0.95 -5.68
CA ILE A 148 -6.68 0.53 -4.98
C ILE A 148 -7.51 1.78 -4.71
N LEU A 149 -8.71 1.82 -5.30
CA LEU A 149 -9.56 2.99 -5.22
C LEU A 149 -10.57 2.89 -4.08
N LYS A 150 -11.20 4.01 -3.80
CA LYS A 150 -12.20 4.16 -2.74
C LYS A 150 -13.28 3.09 -2.75
N GLY A 151 -13.73 2.70 -1.56
CA GLY A 151 -14.84 1.75 -1.37
C GLY A 151 -14.51 0.29 -1.66
N VAL A 152 -13.26 -0.01 -2.04
CA VAL A 152 -12.82 -1.38 -2.37
C VAL A 152 -12.61 -2.18 -1.10
N ARG A 153 -13.11 -3.43 -1.10
CA ARG A 153 -12.75 -4.48 -0.14
C ARG A 153 -11.99 -5.59 -0.86
N ILE A 154 -10.83 -5.96 -0.35
CA ILE A 154 -10.06 -7.11 -0.83
C ILE A 154 -10.14 -8.19 0.24
N GLY A 155 -10.72 -9.33 -0.11
CA GLY A 155 -10.88 -10.46 0.79
C GLY A 155 -9.53 -11.09 1.17
N LYS A 156 -9.49 -11.75 2.32
CA LYS A 156 -8.29 -12.43 2.84
C LYS A 156 -7.72 -13.43 1.83
N ASP A 157 -6.45 -13.72 1.94
CA ASP A 157 -5.73 -14.71 1.11
C ASP A 157 -5.75 -14.41 -0.39
N SER A 158 -6.17 -13.20 -0.80
CA SER A 158 -6.21 -12.82 -2.22
C SER A 158 -4.86 -12.31 -2.72
N ILE A 159 -4.69 -12.38 -4.03
CA ILE A 159 -3.50 -11.88 -4.74
C ILE A 159 -3.95 -10.81 -5.73
N ILE A 160 -3.31 -9.64 -5.69
CA ILE A 160 -3.47 -8.58 -6.68
C ILE A 160 -2.21 -8.53 -7.52
N ALA A 161 -2.32 -8.83 -8.80
CA ALA A 161 -1.18 -8.87 -9.71
C ALA A 161 -0.56 -7.48 -9.94
N ASN A 162 0.70 -7.44 -10.38
CA ASN A 162 1.40 -6.20 -10.71
C ASN A 162 0.61 -5.35 -11.71
N GLY A 163 0.62 -4.02 -11.52
CA GLY A 163 0.01 -3.05 -12.43
C GLY A 163 -1.52 -3.05 -12.44
N THR A 164 -2.15 -3.74 -11.52
CA THR A 164 -3.61 -3.83 -11.44
C THR A 164 -4.24 -2.54 -10.90
N VAL A 165 -5.37 -2.12 -11.48
CA VAL A 165 -6.20 -1.03 -10.95
C VAL A 165 -7.50 -1.61 -10.40
N VAL A 166 -7.61 -1.65 -9.07
CA VAL A 166 -8.74 -2.26 -8.37
C VAL A 166 -9.82 -1.19 -8.14
N THR A 167 -10.91 -1.28 -8.90
CA THR A 167 -12.05 -0.35 -8.84
C THR A 167 -13.30 -0.99 -8.23
N LYS A 168 -13.28 -2.31 -8.01
CA LYS A 168 -14.37 -3.09 -7.40
C LYS A 168 -13.79 -4.08 -6.40
N SER A 169 -14.60 -4.47 -5.42
CA SER A 169 -14.20 -5.41 -4.38
C SER A 169 -13.79 -6.78 -4.95
N VAL A 170 -12.79 -7.38 -4.34
CA VAL A 170 -12.22 -8.69 -4.69
C VAL A 170 -12.63 -9.68 -3.58
N PRO A 171 -13.32 -10.78 -3.90
CA PRO A 171 -13.67 -11.80 -2.91
C PRO A 171 -12.42 -12.45 -2.28
N GLU A 172 -12.62 -13.19 -1.20
CA GLU A 172 -11.54 -13.94 -0.55
C GLU A 172 -10.91 -14.98 -1.49
N ASN A 173 -9.62 -15.26 -1.31
CA ASN A 173 -8.89 -16.31 -2.00
C ASN A 173 -8.94 -16.22 -3.54
N MET A 174 -8.97 -15.00 -4.08
CA MET A 174 -9.02 -14.74 -5.52
C MET A 174 -7.72 -14.13 -6.04
N LEU A 175 -7.48 -14.31 -7.34
CA LEU A 175 -6.49 -13.56 -8.11
C LEU A 175 -7.21 -12.43 -8.85
N ALA A 176 -6.79 -11.18 -8.61
CA ALA A 176 -7.24 -10.02 -9.38
C ALA A 176 -6.10 -9.47 -10.25
N PHE A 177 -6.40 -9.13 -11.50
CA PHE A 177 -5.41 -8.64 -12.46
C PHE A 177 -6.01 -7.71 -13.51
N GLY A 178 -5.20 -6.82 -14.05
CA GLY A 178 -5.54 -5.93 -15.16
C GLY A 178 -6.04 -4.54 -14.74
N ASN A 179 -6.38 -3.73 -15.73
CA ASN A 179 -6.92 -2.37 -15.58
C ASN A 179 -8.14 -2.19 -16.49
N PRO A 180 -9.37 -2.10 -15.96
CA PRO A 180 -9.72 -2.35 -14.55
C PRO A 180 -9.54 -3.83 -14.16
N ALA A 181 -9.41 -4.08 -12.86
CA ALA A 181 -9.21 -5.43 -12.33
C ALA A 181 -10.33 -6.40 -12.70
N LYS A 182 -9.94 -7.59 -13.13
CA LYS A 182 -10.81 -8.76 -13.29
C LYS A 182 -10.39 -9.81 -12.26
N CYS A 183 -11.37 -10.50 -11.68
CA CYS A 183 -11.12 -11.58 -10.72
C CYS A 183 -11.17 -12.94 -11.42
N GLY A 184 -10.26 -13.82 -11.05
CA GLY A 184 -10.23 -15.21 -11.43
C GLY A 184 -9.84 -16.10 -10.25
N PRO A 185 -10.03 -17.44 -10.35
CA PRO A 185 -9.59 -18.34 -9.31
C PRO A 185 -8.08 -18.23 -9.12
N ARG A 186 -7.63 -18.35 -7.85
CA ARG A 186 -6.21 -18.44 -7.54
C ARG A 186 -5.65 -19.73 -8.13
N PHE A 187 -4.49 -19.66 -8.77
CA PHE A 187 -3.84 -20.86 -9.29
C PHE A 187 -3.47 -21.81 -8.16
N SER A 188 -3.85 -23.08 -8.30
CA SER A 188 -3.36 -24.13 -7.41
C SER A 188 -1.86 -24.40 -7.67
N PRO A 189 -1.13 -24.98 -6.70
CA PRO A 189 0.25 -25.41 -6.95
C PRO A 189 0.40 -26.39 -8.12
N GLN A 190 -0.65 -27.15 -8.44
CA GLN A 190 -0.66 -28.06 -9.58
C GLN A 190 -0.77 -27.32 -10.92
N ASP A 191 -1.52 -26.21 -10.98
CA ASP A 191 -1.66 -25.40 -12.20
C ASP A 191 -0.33 -24.75 -12.61
N TRP A 192 0.55 -24.43 -11.67
CA TRP A 192 1.89 -23.93 -11.94
C TRP A 192 2.77 -24.95 -12.66
N LYS A 193 2.72 -26.22 -12.24
CA LYS A 193 3.53 -27.28 -12.86
C LYS A 193 3.16 -27.53 -14.33
N GLN A 194 1.91 -27.25 -14.71
CA GLN A 194 1.44 -27.41 -16.08
C GLN A 194 1.79 -26.21 -16.98
N ARG A 195 2.04 -25.02 -16.41
CA ARG A 195 2.26 -23.78 -17.17
C ARG A 195 3.73 -23.38 -17.33
N VAL A 196 4.61 -23.97 -16.55
CA VAL A 196 6.06 -23.81 -16.73
C VAL A 196 6.54 -25.03 -17.49
N PRO A 197 6.81 -24.95 -18.80
CA PRO A 197 7.52 -26.02 -19.50
C PRO A 197 8.81 -26.30 -18.73
N ALA A 198 9.15 -27.57 -18.57
CA ALA A 198 10.47 -27.93 -18.04
C ALA A 198 11.51 -27.13 -18.85
N ALA A 199 12.36 -26.36 -18.13
CA ALA A 199 13.42 -25.61 -18.79
C ALA A 199 14.22 -26.61 -19.63
N GLU A 200 14.24 -26.42 -20.95
CA GLU A 200 15.13 -27.18 -21.80
C GLU A 200 16.56 -26.98 -21.33
N PRO A 201 17.34 -28.04 -21.12
CA PRO A 201 18.75 -27.89 -20.76
C PRO A 201 19.41 -27.02 -21.85
N GLN A 202 19.94 -25.87 -21.42
CA GLN A 202 20.70 -25.00 -22.32
C GLN A 202 21.92 -25.77 -22.82
N PRO A 203 22.27 -25.72 -24.14
CA PRO A 203 23.39 -26.42 -24.71
C PRO A 203 24.74 -26.00 -24.14
#